data_7ed0095a8581280d6d62a9939e247e4f
#
_entry.id   7ed0095a8581280d6d62a9939e247e4f
#
_cell.length_a   1.000
_cell.length_b   1.000
_cell.length_c   1.000
_cell.angle_alpha   90.00
_cell.angle_beta   90.00
_cell.angle_gamma   90.00
#
_symmetry.space_group_name_H-M   'P 1'
#
loop_
_entity.id
_entity.type
_entity.pdbx_description
1 polymer ?
#
loop_
_entity_poly.entity_id
_entity_poly.type
_entity_poly.pdbx_seq_one_letter_code
_entity_poly.pdbx_strand_id
1 'polypeptide(L)'
;MRFRTFLASTAIAVTLTGLATAPADAGGRTYLALGDSVAFGYRPGAVTPVSDYLNAANFRGYAENYASLRGLRLANASCPGETTGSFLEAGAQSNGCENSVGSPVGYRTTFPLHVTYAGTQIDYATRYLRTHRDTKLVTLNIGANDMFVCQATTPDQCTGTDFQAALNQVSRNVATILGAVRAHYRGDVVLVSYYSLDYRDPVQVKQVQAINAALTQVTRRYHGKIADGFTAFRLASLRTGGDPCAAGLLIKLPTGGCDVHPTAAGHRVLTAALTLAR
;
A
#
# COMPACT_ATOMS: atom_id res chain seq x y z
N MET A 1 92.10 1.96 -28.28
CA MET A 1 90.90 1.16 -28.36
C MET A 1 90.09 1.36 -27.08
N ARG A 2 89.00 2.15 -27.11
CA ARG A 2 88.15 2.43 -25.93
C ARG A 2 86.84 1.69 -26.12
N PHE A 3 86.53 0.69 -25.27
CA PHE A 3 85.24 -0.02 -25.22
C PHE A 3 84.27 0.84 -24.45
N ARG A 4 83.14 1.18 -25.06
CA ARG A 4 81.96 1.81 -24.40
C ARG A 4 80.97 0.72 -24.04
N THR A 5 80.78 0.52 -22.77
CA THR A 5 79.73 -0.34 -22.20
C THR A 5 78.38 0.40 -22.21
N PHE A 6 77.39 -0.16 -22.89
CA PHE A 6 76.03 0.32 -22.84
C PHE A 6 75.28 -0.42 -21.71
N LEU A 7 74.85 0.32 -20.73
CA LEU A 7 73.89 -0.13 -19.69
C LEU A 7 72.47 0.02 -20.24
N ALA A 8 71.78 -1.11 -20.42
CA ALA A 8 70.35 -1.12 -20.73
C ALA A 8 69.52 -1.04 -19.43
N SER A 9 68.80 0.06 -19.24
CA SER A 9 67.89 0.21 -18.14
C SER A 9 66.52 -0.36 -18.52
N THR A 10 66.13 -1.47 -17.88
CA THR A 10 64.82 -2.06 -18.02
C THR A 10 63.83 -1.36 -17.09
N ALA A 11 62.91 -0.58 -17.65
CA ALA A 11 61.82 0.03 -16.89
C ALA A 11 60.67 -0.99 -16.69
N ILE A 12 60.40 -1.39 -15.46
CA ILE A 12 59.27 -2.20 -15.08
C ILE A 12 58.06 -1.28 -14.92
N ALA A 13 57.12 -1.39 -15.87
CA ALA A 13 55.82 -0.70 -15.76
C ALA A 13 54.91 -1.54 -14.84
N VAL A 14 54.68 -1.00 -13.62
CA VAL A 14 53.65 -1.55 -12.72
C VAL A 14 52.31 -1.01 -13.15
N THR A 15 51.50 -1.85 -13.81
CA THR A 15 50.09 -1.55 -14.09
C THR A 15 49.27 -1.76 -12.82
N LEU A 16 48.89 -0.68 -12.14
CA LEU A 16 47.85 -0.70 -11.12
C LEU A 16 46.50 -0.93 -11.80
N THR A 17 46.02 -2.18 -11.76
CA THR A 17 44.63 -2.49 -12.03
C THR A 17 43.78 -1.97 -10.87
N GLY A 18 43.23 -0.76 -11.03
CA GLY A 18 42.23 -0.24 -10.12
C GLY A 18 40.98 -1.13 -10.16
N LEU A 19 40.78 -1.92 -9.11
CA LEU A 19 39.48 -2.53 -8.81
C LEU A 19 38.50 -1.37 -8.58
N ALA A 20 37.71 -1.06 -9.61
CA ALA A 20 36.53 -0.24 -9.45
C ALA A 20 35.59 -0.98 -8.49
N THR A 21 35.63 -0.64 -7.21
CA THR A 21 34.58 -1.02 -6.27
C THR A 21 33.31 -0.32 -6.77
N ALA A 22 32.37 -1.11 -7.31
CA ALA A 22 31.01 -0.62 -7.50
C ALA A 22 30.57 0.04 -6.18
N PRO A 23 29.92 1.22 -6.22
CA PRO A 23 29.42 1.83 -5.00
C PRO A 23 28.55 0.78 -4.33
N ALA A 24 28.93 0.37 -3.10
CA ALA A 24 28.07 -0.39 -2.24
C ALA A 24 26.79 0.44 -2.14
N ASP A 25 25.70 -0.13 -2.65
CA ASP A 25 24.35 0.43 -2.48
C ASP A 25 24.26 0.74 -0.98
N ALA A 26 24.20 2.01 -0.61
CA ALA A 26 24.18 2.42 0.79
C ALA A 26 22.88 1.86 1.35
N GLY A 27 22.95 0.65 1.92
CA GLY A 27 21.85 -0.23 2.28
C GLY A 27 20.90 0.41 3.29
N GLY A 28 20.10 1.35 2.79
CA GLY A 28 19.02 1.95 3.55
C GLY A 28 17.90 0.91 3.68
N ARG A 29 17.52 0.60 4.92
CA ARG A 29 16.40 -0.29 5.23
C ARG A 29 15.17 0.09 4.43
N THR A 30 14.54 -0.87 3.75
CA THR A 30 13.40 -0.63 2.87
C THR A 30 12.05 -1.00 3.51
N TYR A 31 10.99 -0.40 2.99
CA TYR A 31 9.61 -0.63 3.33
C TYR A 31 8.79 -0.80 2.05
N LEU A 32 8.03 -1.89 1.96
CA LEU A 32 7.10 -2.16 0.87
C LEU A 32 5.67 -1.93 1.34
N ALA A 33 4.99 -0.93 0.80
CA ALA A 33 3.57 -0.69 1.01
C ALA A 33 2.75 -1.28 -0.14
N LEU A 34 1.71 -2.02 0.21
CA LEU A 34 0.80 -2.72 -0.69
C LEU A 34 -0.64 -2.35 -0.36
N GLY A 35 -1.50 -2.38 -1.37
CA GLY A 35 -2.93 -2.20 -1.15
C GLY A 35 -3.62 -1.29 -2.14
N ASP A 36 -4.61 -0.56 -1.62
CA ASP A 36 -5.54 0.25 -2.38
C ASP A 36 -5.27 1.77 -2.25
N SER A 37 -6.31 2.57 -2.48
CA SER A 37 -6.27 4.03 -2.44
C SER A 37 -5.84 4.62 -1.08
N VAL A 38 -6.18 3.96 0.03
CA VAL A 38 -5.78 4.43 1.37
C VAL A 38 -4.27 4.27 1.57
N ALA A 39 -3.69 3.15 1.10
CA ALA A 39 -2.25 2.95 1.11
C ALA A 39 -1.52 3.90 0.14
N PHE A 40 -2.17 4.25 -0.98
CA PHE A 40 -1.65 5.19 -1.98
C PHE A 40 -1.62 6.64 -1.46
N GLY A 41 -2.48 7.00 -0.51
CA GLY A 41 -2.71 8.39 -0.09
C GLY A 41 -3.61 9.16 -1.05
N TYR A 42 -4.52 8.45 -1.76
CA TYR A 42 -5.38 9.01 -2.79
C TYR A 42 -6.30 10.13 -2.25
N ARG A 43 -6.57 11.09 -3.12
CA ARG A 43 -7.54 12.18 -2.91
C ARG A 43 -8.50 12.24 -4.10
N PRO A 44 -9.83 12.39 -3.88
CA PRO A 44 -10.80 12.36 -4.97
C PRO A 44 -10.72 13.59 -5.87
N GLY A 45 -11.09 13.41 -7.16
CA GLY A 45 -11.06 14.46 -8.18
C GLY A 45 -11.94 15.67 -7.87
N ALA A 46 -12.97 15.50 -7.05
CA ALA A 46 -13.83 16.60 -6.62
C ALA A 46 -13.09 17.70 -5.83
N VAL A 47 -11.92 17.38 -5.24
CA VAL A 47 -11.12 18.31 -4.44
C VAL A 47 -9.65 18.36 -4.85
N THR A 48 -9.27 17.64 -5.92
CA THR A 48 -7.88 17.51 -6.35
C THR A 48 -7.78 17.91 -7.84
N PRO A 49 -6.98 18.91 -8.20
CA PRO A 49 -6.75 19.27 -9.58
C PRO A 49 -6.19 18.09 -10.40
N VAL A 50 -6.61 17.98 -11.65
CA VAL A 50 -6.14 16.91 -12.56
C VAL A 50 -4.61 16.91 -12.69
N SER A 51 -3.97 18.09 -12.66
CA SER A 51 -2.51 18.23 -12.68
C SER A 51 -1.80 17.49 -11.54
N ASP A 52 -2.44 17.35 -10.37
CA ASP A 52 -1.84 16.64 -9.23
C ASP A 52 -1.68 15.15 -9.53
N TYR A 53 -2.61 14.56 -10.31
CA TYR A 53 -2.56 13.13 -10.66
C TYR A 53 -1.41 12.79 -11.61
N LEU A 54 -0.84 13.76 -12.29
CA LEU A 54 0.31 13.54 -13.19
C LEU A 54 1.62 13.24 -12.43
N ASN A 55 1.63 13.45 -11.11
CA ASN A 55 2.78 13.14 -10.27
C ASN A 55 2.32 12.44 -8.98
N ALA A 56 2.58 11.14 -8.88
CA ALA A 56 2.20 10.34 -7.71
C ALA A 56 2.78 10.88 -6.39
N ALA A 57 3.91 11.60 -6.40
CA ALA A 57 4.50 12.19 -5.19
C ALA A 57 3.60 13.24 -4.51
N ASN A 58 2.58 13.76 -5.21
CA ASN A 58 1.56 14.64 -4.64
C ASN A 58 0.60 13.90 -3.70
N PHE A 59 0.58 12.57 -3.74
CA PHE A 59 -0.29 11.73 -2.92
C PHE A 59 0.52 11.12 -1.77
N ARG A 60 0.30 11.61 -0.57
CA ARG A 60 1.04 11.19 0.62
C ARG A 60 0.08 10.63 1.66
N GLY A 61 0.24 9.34 1.95
CA GLY A 61 -0.57 8.61 2.90
C GLY A 61 0.19 8.23 4.18
N TYR A 62 -0.37 7.27 4.91
CA TYR A 62 0.28 6.72 6.10
C TYR A 62 1.62 6.05 5.78
N ALA A 63 1.76 5.51 4.58
CA ALA A 63 2.98 4.80 4.17
C ALA A 63 4.17 5.76 4.07
N GLU A 64 4.00 6.90 3.39
CA GLU A 64 5.01 7.96 3.25
C GLU A 64 5.34 8.58 4.61
N ASN A 65 4.32 8.83 5.43
CA ASN A 65 4.50 9.38 6.77
C ASN A 65 5.32 8.43 7.66
N TYR A 66 4.99 7.13 7.65
CA TYR A 66 5.72 6.14 8.43
C TYR A 66 7.15 5.93 7.92
N ALA A 67 7.34 5.86 6.60
CA ALA A 67 8.67 5.76 6.00
C ALA A 67 9.57 6.93 6.42
N SER A 68 9.04 8.15 6.34
CA SER A 68 9.73 9.37 6.79
C SER A 68 10.06 9.32 8.28
N LEU A 69 9.10 8.93 9.13
CA LEU A 69 9.28 8.82 10.58
C LEU A 69 10.37 7.81 10.97
N ARG A 70 10.53 6.72 10.19
CA ARG A 70 11.45 5.62 10.49
C ARG A 70 12.75 5.65 9.68
N GLY A 71 12.93 6.62 8.80
CA GLY A 71 14.08 6.70 7.90
C GLY A 71 14.18 5.48 6.98
N LEU A 72 13.04 5.02 6.44
CA LEU A 72 12.96 3.88 5.53
C LEU A 72 12.83 4.37 4.08
N ARG A 73 13.46 3.67 3.15
CA ARG A 73 13.20 3.84 1.73
C ARG A 73 11.89 3.13 1.38
N LEU A 74 10.88 3.88 0.95
CA LEU A 74 9.58 3.36 0.62
C LEU A 74 9.50 2.94 -0.85
N ALA A 75 8.97 1.73 -1.08
CA ALA A 75 8.37 1.31 -2.33
C ALA A 75 6.86 1.18 -2.10
N ASN A 76 6.06 2.14 -2.56
CA ASN A 76 4.61 2.10 -2.45
C ASN A 76 4.03 1.58 -3.77
N ALA A 77 3.62 0.31 -3.79
CA ALA A 77 3.07 -0.36 -4.98
C ALA A 77 1.53 -0.37 -5.01
N SER A 78 0.89 0.30 -4.06
CA SER A 78 -0.57 0.39 -3.99
C SER A 78 -1.17 1.08 -5.20
N CYS A 79 -2.43 0.74 -5.50
CA CYS A 79 -3.17 1.29 -6.63
C CYS A 79 -4.58 1.72 -6.18
N PRO A 80 -5.00 2.97 -6.44
CA PRO A 80 -6.37 3.41 -6.14
C PRO A 80 -7.41 2.50 -6.80
N GLY A 81 -8.37 1.99 -6.01
CA GLY A 81 -9.41 1.10 -6.51
C GLY A 81 -9.02 -0.38 -6.63
N GLU A 82 -7.85 -0.79 -6.13
CA GLU A 82 -7.42 -2.19 -6.12
C GLU A 82 -8.37 -3.07 -5.31
N THR A 83 -8.81 -4.20 -5.86
CA THR A 83 -9.50 -5.27 -5.15
C THR A 83 -8.52 -6.39 -4.80
N THR A 84 -8.92 -7.30 -3.93
CA THR A 84 -8.09 -8.49 -3.66
C THR A 84 -7.98 -9.40 -4.89
N GLY A 85 -8.96 -9.38 -5.78
CA GLY A 85 -8.94 -10.12 -7.05
C GLY A 85 -7.94 -9.55 -8.04
N SER A 86 -8.03 -8.24 -8.33
CA SER A 86 -7.12 -7.57 -9.28
C SER A 86 -5.68 -7.48 -8.75
N PHE A 87 -5.51 -7.50 -7.43
CA PHE A 87 -4.18 -7.63 -6.81
C PHE A 87 -3.45 -8.92 -7.22
N LEU A 88 -4.20 -10.01 -7.45
CA LEU A 88 -3.68 -11.36 -7.74
C LEU A 88 -3.68 -11.68 -9.24
N GLU A 89 -4.67 -11.22 -9.98
CA GLU A 89 -4.94 -11.63 -11.37
C GLU A 89 -5.15 -10.42 -12.27
N ALA A 90 -4.33 -10.33 -13.33
CA ALA A 90 -4.44 -9.28 -14.33
C ALA A 90 -5.79 -9.37 -15.07
N GLY A 91 -6.44 -8.24 -15.24
CA GLY A 91 -7.77 -8.16 -15.88
C GLY A 91 -8.93 -8.53 -14.95
N ALA A 92 -8.70 -9.01 -13.72
CA ALA A 92 -9.78 -9.19 -12.77
C ALA A 92 -10.45 -7.85 -12.43
N GLN A 93 -11.72 -7.90 -11.97
CA GLN A 93 -12.48 -6.69 -11.66
C GLN A 93 -11.82 -5.90 -10.53
N SER A 94 -11.44 -4.67 -10.81
CA SER A 94 -11.07 -3.67 -9.81
C SER A 94 -12.18 -2.63 -9.64
N ASN A 95 -12.04 -1.75 -8.67
CA ASN A 95 -12.92 -0.61 -8.41
C ASN A 95 -12.22 0.71 -8.80
N GLY A 96 -11.45 0.67 -9.90
CA GLY A 96 -10.76 1.85 -10.42
C GLY A 96 -9.24 1.75 -10.51
N CYS A 97 -8.60 0.60 -10.26
CA CYS A 97 -7.16 0.45 -10.47
C CYS A 97 -6.83 0.25 -11.96
N GLU A 98 -7.12 -0.90 -12.54
CA GLU A 98 -6.96 -1.18 -13.97
C GLU A 98 -8.25 -0.94 -14.75
N ASN A 99 -9.38 -1.24 -14.11
CA ASN A 99 -10.73 -1.09 -14.63
C ASN A 99 -11.66 -0.66 -13.49
N SER A 100 -12.93 -0.40 -13.81
CA SER A 100 -14.00 -0.22 -12.84
C SER A 100 -15.26 -0.92 -13.33
N VAL A 101 -16.27 -1.03 -12.48
CA VAL A 101 -17.55 -1.63 -12.89
C VAL A 101 -18.11 -0.86 -14.09
N GLY A 102 -18.29 -1.55 -15.23
CA GLY A 102 -18.78 -0.95 -16.47
C GLY A 102 -17.75 -0.17 -17.29
N SER A 103 -16.46 -0.11 -16.90
CA SER A 103 -15.42 0.58 -17.65
C SER A 103 -14.09 -0.20 -17.66
N PRO A 104 -13.42 -0.34 -18.81
CA PRO A 104 -12.09 -0.93 -18.90
C PRO A 104 -10.97 0.04 -18.48
N VAL A 105 -11.29 1.26 -18.05
CA VAL A 105 -10.32 2.30 -17.68
C VAL A 105 -10.30 2.47 -16.18
N GLY A 106 -9.08 2.46 -15.62
CA GLY A 106 -8.81 2.71 -14.23
C GLY A 106 -7.66 3.70 -14.01
N TYR A 107 -7.29 3.93 -12.77
CA TYR A 107 -6.28 4.90 -12.36
C TYR A 107 -4.93 4.68 -13.07
N ARG A 108 -4.38 3.47 -12.99
CA ARG A 108 -3.04 3.16 -13.53
C ARG A 108 -2.96 3.11 -15.04
N THR A 109 -4.10 3.12 -15.74
CA THR A 109 -4.14 3.26 -17.20
C THR A 109 -4.01 4.71 -17.66
N THR A 110 -4.21 5.65 -16.75
CA THR A 110 -4.25 7.10 -17.03
C THR A 110 -3.18 7.87 -16.27
N PHE A 111 -2.90 7.48 -15.04
CA PHE A 111 -2.02 8.21 -14.12
C PHE A 111 -0.91 7.32 -13.55
N PRO A 112 0.27 7.90 -13.24
CA PRO A 112 1.37 7.14 -12.66
C PRO A 112 1.05 6.66 -11.24
N LEU A 113 1.55 5.47 -10.90
CA LEU A 113 1.67 5.00 -9.53
C LEU A 113 2.99 5.48 -8.90
N HIS A 114 3.13 5.37 -7.56
CA HIS A 114 4.39 5.70 -6.87
C HIS A 114 5.57 4.86 -7.36
N VAL A 115 5.32 3.62 -7.76
CA VAL A 115 6.29 2.76 -8.44
C VAL A 115 5.67 2.19 -9.71
N THR A 116 6.44 2.16 -10.79
CA THR A 116 5.99 1.59 -12.07
C THR A 116 6.25 0.08 -12.06
N TYR A 117 5.22 -0.70 -12.41
CA TYR A 117 5.34 -2.14 -12.60
C TYR A 117 4.38 -2.65 -13.66
N ALA A 118 4.81 -3.72 -14.34
CA ALA A 118 3.95 -4.51 -15.22
C ALA A 118 3.34 -5.70 -14.44
N GLY A 119 2.20 -6.18 -14.88
CA GLY A 119 1.46 -7.26 -14.23
C GLY A 119 0.75 -6.80 -12.96
N THR A 120 0.51 -7.73 -12.08
CA THR A 120 -0.25 -7.53 -10.85
C THR A 120 0.59 -6.96 -9.71
N GLN A 121 -0.08 -6.46 -8.68
CA GLN A 121 0.60 -5.95 -7.49
C GLN A 121 1.36 -7.08 -6.76
N ILE A 122 0.84 -8.33 -6.77
CA ILE A 122 1.55 -9.48 -6.19
C ILE A 122 2.82 -9.84 -6.98
N ASP A 123 2.81 -9.70 -8.31
CA ASP A 123 4.01 -9.92 -9.12
C ASP A 123 5.12 -8.94 -8.77
N TYR A 124 4.75 -7.67 -8.59
CA TYR A 124 5.69 -6.66 -8.12
C TYR A 124 6.23 -7.00 -6.72
N ALA A 125 5.34 -7.28 -5.77
CA ALA A 125 5.70 -7.56 -4.39
C ALA A 125 6.68 -8.75 -4.27
N THR A 126 6.41 -9.84 -4.96
CA THR A 126 7.25 -11.03 -4.93
C THR A 126 8.61 -10.81 -5.60
N ARG A 127 8.67 -10.08 -6.71
CA ARG A 127 9.96 -9.67 -7.33
C ARG A 127 10.75 -8.76 -6.40
N TYR A 128 10.10 -7.75 -5.82
CA TYR A 128 10.71 -6.81 -4.90
C TYR A 128 11.35 -7.53 -3.70
N LEU A 129 10.59 -8.39 -3.02
CA LEU A 129 11.06 -9.10 -1.83
C LEU A 129 12.19 -10.11 -2.10
N ARG A 130 12.29 -10.62 -3.33
CA ARG A 130 13.44 -11.47 -3.74
C ARG A 130 14.74 -10.69 -3.87
N THR A 131 14.67 -9.43 -4.26
CA THR A 131 15.84 -8.58 -4.54
C THR A 131 16.20 -7.63 -3.41
N HIS A 132 15.25 -7.25 -2.54
CA HIS A 132 15.45 -6.31 -1.43
C HIS A 132 15.43 -7.05 -0.09
N ARG A 133 16.54 -7.74 0.21
CA ARG A 133 16.70 -8.53 1.47
C ARG A 133 16.80 -7.65 2.72
N ASP A 134 17.02 -6.38 2.57
CA ASP A 134 17.06 -5.33 3.60
C ASP A 134 15.65 -4.82 3.99
N THR A 135 14.58 -5.32 3.36
CA THR A 135 13.19 -4.97 3.71
C THR A 135 12.92 -5.20 5.19
N LYS A 136 12.42 -4.17 5.87
CA LYS A 136 12.10 -4.21 7.31
C LYS A 136 10.62 -4.30 7.59
N LEU A 137 9.80 -3.86 6.64
CA LEU A 137 8.35 -3.81 6.80
C LEU A 137 7.66 -4.07 5.47
N VAL A 138 6.59 -4.86 5.51
CA VAL A 138 5.57 -4.91 4.47
C VAL A 138 4.25 -4.51 5.12
N THR A 139 3.53 -3.53 4.56
CA THR A 139 2.15 -3.25 4.96
C THR A 139 1.18 -3.68 3.87
N LEU A 140 -0.02 -4.06 4.28
CA LEU A 140 -1.14 -4.39 3.41
C LEU A 140 -2.39 -3.64 3.90
N ASN A 141 -3.09 -2.95 2.99
CA ASN A 141 -4.40 -2.36 3.23
C ASN A 141 -5.25 -2.62 2.00
N ILE A 142 -6.12 -3.63 2.04
CA ILE A 142 -6.84 -4.17 0.89
C ILE A 142 -8.16 -4.83 1.32
N GLY A 143 -9.18 -4.81 0.46
CA GLY A 143 -10.44 -5.54 0.63
C GLY A 143 -11.71 -4.67 0.69
N ALA A 144 -11.58 -3.35 0.92
CA ALA A 144 -12.75 -2.46 0.90
C ALA A 144 -13.34 -2.34 -0.51
N ASN A 145 -12.50 -2.32 -1.53
CA ASN A 145 -12.96 -2.20 -2.92
C ASN A 145 -13.71 -3.45 -3.41
N ASP A 146 -13.43 -4.62 -2.85
CA ASP A 146 -14.22 -5.82 -3.09
C ASP A 146 -15.68 -5.63 -2.64
N MET A 147 -15.89 -4.93 -1.49
CA MET A 147 -17.24 -4.60 -1.01
C MET A 147 -17.91 -3.57 -1.91
N PHE A 148 -17.20 -2.55 -2.40
CA PHE A 148 -17.76 -1.56 -3.33
C PHE A 148 -18.14 -2.19 -4.67
N VAL A 149 -17.31 -3.09 -5.21
CA VAL A 149 -17.67 -3.86 -6.42
C VAL A 149 -18.91 -4.71 -6.15
N CYS A 150 -18.96 -5.42 -5.02
CA CYS A 150 -20.12 -6.20 -4.62
C CYS A 150 -21.39 -5.32 -4.54
N GLN A 151 -21.32 -4.16 -3.90
CA GLN A 151 -22.43 -3.19 -3.83
C GLN A 151 -22.93 -2.74 -5.21
N ALA A 152 -22.01 -2.52 -6.13
CA ALA A 152 -22.33 -2.05 -7.47
C ALA A 152 -22.86 -3.15 -8.40
N THR A 153 -22.61 -4.43 -8.08
CA THR A 153 -22.90 -5.57 -8.99
C THR A 153 -23.97 -6.52 -8.48
N THR A 154 -24.39 -6.40 -7.21
CA THR A 154 -25.44 -7.27 -6.64
C THR A 154 -26.77 -6.52 -6.44
N PRO A 155 -27.93 -7.17 -6.67
CA PRO A 155 -29.25 -6.53 -6.55
C PRO A 155 -29.55 -6.03 -5.13
N ASP A 156 -29.00 -6.71 -4.10
CA ASP A 156 -29.18 -6.38 -2.69
C ASP A 156 -28.12 -5.41 -2.16
N GLN A 157 -27.28 -4.82 -3.08
CA GLN A 157 -26.20 -3.90 -2.75
C GLN A 157 -25.21 -4.48 -1.70
N CYS A 158 -24.85 -5.75 -1.90
CA CYS A 158 -23.90 -6.44 -1.04
C CYS A 158 -24.37 -6.54 0.42
N THR A 159 -25.59 -6.93 0.62
CA THR A 159 -26.13 -7.27 1.96
C THR A 159 -26.33 -8.79 2.06
N GLY A 160 -26.62 -9.30 3.24
CA GLY A 160 -26.98 -10.70 3.43
C GLY A 160 -25.93 -11.72 2.92
N THR A 161 -26.36 -12.60 2.02
CA THR A 161 -25.52 -13.69 1.50
C THR A 161 -24.39 -13.20 0.61
N ASP A 162 -24.62 -12.16 -0.19
CA ASP A 162 -23.62 -11.60 -1.09
C ASP A 162 -22.47 -10.95 -0.31
N PHE A 163 -22.79 -10.26 0.80
CA PHE A 163 -21.77 -9.75 1.71
C PHE A 163 -20.90 -10.87 2.31
N GLN A 164 -21.52 -11.97 2.74
CA GLN A 164 -20.75 -13.11 3.28
C GLN A 164 -19.90 -13.78 2.19
N ALA A 165 -20.42 -13.91 0.98
CA ALA A 165 -19.66 -14.45 -0.15
C ALA A 165 -18.44 -13.58 -0.47
N ALA A 166 -18.63 -12.26 -0.51
CA ALA A 166 -17.54 -11.30 -0.73
C ALA A 166 -16.49 -11.36 0.39
N LEU A 167 -16.87 -11.40 1.67
CA LEU A 167 -15.95 -11.57 2.80
C LEU A 167 -15.14 -12.87 2.70
N ASN A 168 -15.79 -13.97 2.31
CA ASN A 168 -15.11 -15.24 2.12
C ASN A 168 -14.10 -15.17 0.97
N GLN A 169 -14.44 -14.48 -0.13
CA GLN A 169 -13.54 -14.31 -1.26
C GLN A 169 -12.34 -13.44 -0.88
N VAL A 170 -12.55 -12.30 -0.20
CA VAL A 170 -11.50 -11.46 0.34
C VAL A 170 -10.55 -12.26 1.24
N SER A 171 -11.12 -13.08 2.13
CA SER A 171 -10.31 -13.92 3.03
C SER A 171 -9.42 -14.90 2.28
N ARG A 172 -9.95 -15.57 1.24
CA ARG A 172 -9.16 -16.49 0.40
C ARG A 172 -8.05 -15.75 -0.36
N ASN A 173 -8.39 -14.64 -0.97
CA ASN A 173 -7.45 -13.84 -1.75
C ASN A 173 -6.32 -13.29 -0.86
N VAL A 174 -6.65 -12.74 0.31
CA VAL A 174 -5.65 -12.23 1.26
C VAL A 174 -4.78 -13.37 1.80
N ALA A 175 -5.31 -14.58 1.99
CA ALA A 175 -4.50 -15.75 2.34
C ALA A 175 -3.47 -16.06 1.23
N THR A 176 -3.87 -16.00 -0.04
CA THR A 176 -2.97 -16.19 -1.19
C THR A 176 -1.90 -15.10 -1.23
N ILE A 177 -2.29 -13.82 -1.06
CA ILE A 177 -1.37 -12.67 -1.03
C ILE A 177 -0.32 -12.86 0.07
N LEU A 178 -0.77 -13.13 1.30
CA LEU A 178 0.12 -13.28 2.45
C LEU A 178 1.00 -14.52 2.33
N GLY A 179 0.49 -15.61 1.76
CA GLY A 179 1.28 -16.82 1.45
C GLY A 179 2.42 -16.51 0.48
N ALA A 180 2.13 -15.79 -0.60
CA ALA A 180 3.13 -15.37 -1.58
C ALA A 180 4.17 -14.40 -0.98
N VAL A 181 3.74 -13.44 -0.16
CA VAL A 181 4.65 -12.54 0.57
C VAL A 181 5.55 -13.34 1.51
N ARG A 182 5.00 -14.26 2.30
CA ARG A 182 5.74 -15.09 3.27
C ARG A 182 6.70 -16.08 2.63
N ALA A 183 6.46 -16.50 1.40
CA ALA A 183 7.40 -17.33 0.65
C ALA A 183 8.76 -16.63 0.43
N HIS A 184 8.78 -15.29 0.44
CA HIS A 184 9.97 -14.48 0.15
C HIS A 184 10.40 -13.57 1.30
N TYR A 185 9.56 -13.37 2.32
CA TYR A 185 9.79 -12.42 3.39
C TYR A 185 9.39 -12.96 4.77
N ARG A 186 10.32 -12.89 5.72
CA ARG A 186 10.12 -13.38 7.10
C ARG A 186 10.04 -12.26 8.15
N GLY A 187 10.19 -11.01 7.75
CA GLY A 187 10.13 -9.86 8.63
C GLY A 187 8.69 -9.42 8.96
N ASP A 188 8.53 -8.20 9.42
CA ASP A 188 7.25 -7.67 9.86
C ASP A 188 6.28 -7.43 8.67
N VAL A 189 5.16 -8.14 8.69
CA VAL A 189 4.00 -7.89 7.84
C VAL A 189 2.89 -7.31 8.71
N VAL A 190 2.35 -6.16 8.32
CA VAL A 190 1.33 -5.46 9.09
C VAL A 190 0.13 -5.18 8.19
N LEU A 191 -1.05 -5.67 8.59
CA LEU A 191 -2.31 -5.24 8.03
C LEU A 191 -2.70 -3.90 8.67
N VAL A 192 -3.00 -2.90 7.85
CA VAL A 192 -3.63 -1.65 8.30
C VAL A 192 -5.15 -1.82 8.13
N SER A 193 -5.88 -1.92 9.23
CA SER A 193 -7.32 -2.15 9.19
C SER A 193 -8.10 -0.88 8.83
N TYR A 194 -9.32 -1.08 8.31
CA TYR A 194 -10.21 0.01 7.92
C TYR A 194 -10.90 0.66 9.10
N TYR A 195 -11.23 1.92 8.95
CA TYR A 195 -12.01 2.76 9.87
C TYR A 195 -13.48 2.83 9.42
N SER A 196 -14.39 3.18 10.33
CA SER A 196 -15.77 3.55 9.97
C SER A 196 -15.83 4.99 9.51
N LEU A 197 -16.70 5.26 8.54
CA LEU A 197 -16.96 6.65 8.08
C LEU A 197 -17.88 7.39 9.05
N ASP A 198 -18.69 6.66 9.81
CA ASP A 198 -19.53 7.16 10.90
C ASP A 198 -19.66 6.09 12.00
N TYR A 199 -19.13 6.37 13.19
CA TYR A 199 -19.24 5.44 14.33
C TYR A 199 -20.60 5.50 15.03
N ARG A 200 -21.49 6.39 14.61
CA ARG A 200 -22.87 6.48 15.08
C ARG A 200 -23.81 5.57 14.30
N ASP A 201 -23.41 5.16 13.09
CA ASP A 201 -24.16 4.20 12.27
C ASP A 201 -23.79 2.75 12.65
N PRO A 202 -24.69 2.03 13.37
CA PRO A 202 -24.39 0.69 13.82
C PRO A 202 -24.31 -0.33 12.69
N VAL A 203 -24.95 -0.08 11.54
CA VAL A 203 -24.90 -0.96 10.38
C VAL A 203 -23.54 -0.89 9.73
N GLN A 204 -23.06 0.31 9.42
CA GLN A 204 -21.74 0.56 8.86
C GLN A 204 -20.63 0.06 9.78
N VAL A 205 -20.74 0.32 11.09
CA VAL A 205 -19.79 -0.16 12.10
C VAL A 205 -19.69 -1.69 12.06
N LYS A 206 -20.82 -2.42 12.01
CA LYS A 206 -20.82 -3.89 11.93
C LYS A 206 -20.17 -4.39 10.64
N GLN A 207 -20.45 -3.77 9.51
CA GLN A 207 -19.86 -4.15 8.23
C GLN A 207 -18.32 -3.97 8.25
N VAL A 208 -17.83 -2.82 8.70
CA VAL A 208 -16.39 -2.57 8.80
C VAL A 208 -15.73 -3.50 9.81
N GLN A 209 -16.37 -3.79 10.93
CA GLN A 209 -15.87 -4.77 11.90
C GLN A 209 -15.79 -6.18 11.32
N ALA A 210 -16.77 -6.59 10.51
CA ALA A 210 -16.76 -7.90 9.85
C ALA A 210 -15.60 -8.04 8.85
N ILE A 211 -15.37 -7.00 8.01
CA ILE A 211 -14.21 -6.98 7.09
C ILE A 211 -12.91 -7.04 7.89
N ASN A 212 -12.75 -6.19 8.90
CA ASN A 212 -11.54 -6.16 9.71
C ASN A 212 -11.30 -7.46 10.48
N ALA A 213 -12.36 -8.12 10.96
CA ALA A 213 -12.25 -9.42 11.62
C ALA A 213 -11.76 -10.51 10.66
N ALA A 214 -12.32 -10.57 9.45
CA ALA A 214 -11.90 -11.50 8.42
C ALA A 214 -10.43 -11.31 8.02
N LEU A 215 -10.04 -10.07 7.75
CA LEU A 215 -8.66 -9.70 7.41
C LEU A 215 -7.68 -10.00 8.55
N THR A 216 -8.06 -9.66 9.80
CA THR A 216 -7.25 -9.92 10.99
C THR A 216 -7.03 -11.41 11.21
N GLN A 217 -8.08 -12.23 11.09
CA GLN A 217 -7.99 -13.68 11.24
C GLN A 217 -6.99 -14.28 10.25
N VAL A 218 -7.08 -13.88 8.99
CA VAL A 218 -6.15 -14.36 7.95
C VAL A 218 -4.73 -13.87 8.24
N THR A 219 -4.56 -12.58 8.52
CA THR A 219 -3.23 -11.98 8.76
C THR A 219 -2.48 -12.67 9.90
N ARG A 220 -3.19 -12.99 11.00
CA ARG A 220 -2.59 -13.69 12.15
C ARG A 220 -2.16 -15.12 11.80
N ARG A 221 -2.88 -15.85 10.93
CA ARG A 221 -2.47 -17.19 10.45
C ARG A 221 -1.12 -17.14 9.71
N TYR A 222 -0.79 -16.01 9.10
CA TYR A 222 0.48 -15.77 8.44
C TYR A 222 1.47 -14.99 9.31
N HIS A 223 1.30 -15.02 10.64
CA HIS A 223 2.17 -14.34 11.61
C HIS A 223 2.34 -12.84 11.32
N GLY A 224 1.29 -12.20 10.81
CA GLY A 224 1.22 -10.76 10.61
C GLY A 224 0.69 -10.04 11.84
N LYS A 225 1.05 -8.77 11.96
CA LYS A 225 0.58 -7.82 12.98
C LYS A 225 -0.58 -6.98 12.44
N ILE A 226 -1.30 -6.31 13.33
CA ILE A 226 -2.43 -5.45 12.99
C ILE A 226 -2.15 -4.03 13.46
N ALA A 227 -2.23 -3.08 12.55
CA ALA A 227 -2.36 -1.66 12.84
C ALA A 227 -3.87 -1.33 12.89
N ASP A 228 -4.39 -1.12 14.09
CA ASP A 228 -5.82 -0.96 14.31
C ASP A 228 -6.31 0.45 13.96
N GLY A 229 -6.57 0.67 12.66
CA GLY A 229 -7.14 1.90 12.12
C GLY A 229 -8.56 2.17 12.61
N PHE A 230 -9.35 1.10 12.87
CA PHE A 230 -10.72 1.23 13.35
C PHE A 230 -10.79 1.91 14.72
N THR A 231 -10.05 1.37 15.68
CA THR A 231 -9.99 1.95 17.03
C THR A 231 -9.32 3.32 17.02
N ALA A 232 -8.27 3.51 16.23
CA ALA A 232 -7.56 4.78 16.16
C ALA A 232 -8.46 5.93 15.65
N PHE A 233 -9.24 5.71 14.58
CA PHE A 233 -10.19 6.68 14.07
C PHE A 233 -11.34 6.95 15.04
N ARG A 234 -11.87 5.88 15.68
CA ARG A 234 -12.90 6.01 16.70
C ARG A 234 -12.44 6.92 17.83
N LEU A 235 -11.25 6.70 18.36
CA LEU A 235 -10.69 7.52 19.44
C LEU A 235 -10.44 8.96 18.99
N ALA A 236 -9.92 9.16 17.78
CA ALA A 236 -9.66 10.49 17.23
C ALA A 236 -10.95 11.29 16.94
N SER A 237 -12.09 10.62 16.75
CA SER A 237 -13.40 11.25 16.52
C SER A 237 -14.29 11.37 17.77
N LEU A 238 -13.82 10.97 18.97
CA LEU A 238 -14.65 11.01 20.20
C LEU A 238 -15.22 12.41 20.51
N ARG A 239 -14.42 13.46 20.27
CA ARG A 239 -14.87 14.85 20.54
C ARG A 239 -15.98 15.34 19.60
N THR A 240 -16.18 14.64 18.50
CA THR A 240 -17.25 14.89 17.52
C THR A 240 -18.36 13.84 17.60
N GLY A 241 -18.45 13.13 18.74
CA GLY A 241 -19.45 12.11 18.97
C GLY A 241 -19.29 10.85 18.11
N GLY A 242 -18.09 10.58 17.57
CA GLY A 242 -17.83 9.45 16.69
C GLY A 242 -18.05 9.75 15.21
N ASP A 243 -18.00 11.03 14.82
CA ASP A 243 -18.05 11.48 13.43
C ASP A 243 -16.65 11.84 12.91
N PRO A 244 -15.98 10.96 12.12
CA PRO A 244 -14.65 11.23 11.56
C PRO A 244 -14.64 12.39 10.55
N CYS A 245 -15.77 12.61 9.85
CA CYS A 245 -15.91 13.73 8.91
C CYS A 245 -15.88 15.07 9.68
N ALA A 246 -16.68 15.20 10.73
CA ALA A 246 -16.67 16.38 11.60
C ALA A 246 -15.34 16.56 12.34
N ALA A 247 -14.63 15.45 12.65
CA ALA A 247 -13.31 15.49 13.25
C ALA A 247 -12.19 15.90 12.26
N GLY A 248 -12.52 16.13 10.99
CA GLY A 248 -11.55 16.50 9.94
C GLY A 248 -10.61 15.36 9.54
N LEU A 249 -10.98 14.11 9.82
CA LEU A 249 -10.18 12.93 9.46
C LEU A 249 -10.45 12.44 8.03
N LEU A 250 -11.62 12.78 7.47
CA LEU A 250 -12.03 12.45 6.12
C LEU A 250 -12.09 13.70 5.24
N ILE A 251 -11.85 13.51 3.95
CA ILE A 251 -11.82 14.60 2.96
C ILE A 251 -13.25 15.12 2.76
N LYS A 252 -13.48 16.39 3.03
CA LYS A 252 -14.77 17.06 2.78
C LYS A 252 -14.98 17.26 1.28
N LEU A 253 -16.20 16.97 0.83
CA LEU A 253 -16.62 17.20 -0.54
C LEU A 253 -17.31 18.57 -0.70
N PRO A 254 -17.17 19.24 -1.87
CA PRO A 254 -17.87 20.51 -2.15
C PRO A 254 -19.39 20.38 -2.12
N THR A 255 -19.91 19.18 -2.41
CA THR A 255 -21.34 18.84 -2.40
C THR A 255 -21.91 18.61 -1.01
N GLY A 256 -21.08 18.68 0.03
CA GLY A 256 -21.42 18.31 1.40
C GLY A 256 -21.02 16.87 1.75
N GLY A 257 -20.91 16.58 3.03
CA GLY A 257 -20.41 15.30 3.53
C GLY A 257 -18.91 15.10 3.33
N CYS A 258 -18.47 13.87 3.46
CA CYS A 258 -17.08 13.49 3.26
C CYS A 258 -16.92 12.32 2.32
N ASP A 259 -15.80 12.29 1.64
CA ASP A 259 -15.30 11.15 0.87
C ASP A 259 -14.79 10.05 1.84
N VAL A 260 -14.65 8.83 1.34
CA VAL A 260 -14.15 7.71 2.12
C VAL A 260 -12.67 7.83 2.47
N HIS A 261 -11.92 8.68 1.78
CA HIS A 261 -10.47 8.78 1.92
C HIS A 261 -10.05 9.73 3.05
N PRO A 262 -8.96 9.39 3.75
CA PRO A 262 -8.46 10.21 4.85
C PRO A 262 -7.85 11.52 4.38
N THR A 263 -8.02 12.58 5.18
CA THR A 263 -7.18 13.78 5.11
C THR A 263 -5.75 13.49 5.56
N ALA A 264 -4.86 14.49 5.45
CA ALA A 264 -3.54 14.41 6.08
C ALA A 264 -3.62 14.13 7.60
N ALA A 265 -4.67 14.60 8.28
CA ALA A 265 -4.92 14.30 9.70
C ALA A 265 -5.30 12.82 9.88
N GLY A 266 -6.21 12.30 9.06
CA GLY A 266 -6.58 10.88 9.08
C GLY A 266 -5.40 9.97 8.79
N HIS A 267 -4.57 10.31 7.82
CA HIS A 267 -3.34 9.55 7.55
C HIS A 267 -2.34 9.58 8.71
N ARG A 268 -2.23 10.67 9.47
CA ARG A 268 -1.43 10.68 10.71
C ARG A 268 -1.99 9.74 11.77
N VAL A 269 -3.31 9.62 11.89
CA VAL A 269 -3.95 8.64 12.78
C VAL A 269 -3.61 7.21 12.38
N LEU A 270 -3.66 6.87 11.07
CA LEU A 270 -3.23 5.56 10.56
C LEU A 270 -1.74 5.32 10.77
N THR A 271 -0.90 6.35 10.62
CA THR A 271 0.54 6.26 10.92
C THR A 271 0.81 5.92 12.38
N ALA A 272 0.05 6.55 13.30
CA ALA A 272 0.13 6.23 14.73
C ALA A 272 -0.32 4.80 15.01
N ALA A 273 -1.42 4.33 14.40
CA ALA A 273 -1.86 2.94 14.50
C ALA A 273 -0.77 1.97 14.00
N LEU A 274 -0.11 2.27 12.88
CA LEU A 274 0.98 1.46 12.34
C LEU A 274 2.20 1.43 13.29
N THR A 275 2.48 2.53 13.98
CA THR A 275 3.56 2.58 14.99
C THR A 275 3.29 1.69 16.20
N LEU A 276 2.01 1.46 16.53
CA LEU A 276 1.54 0.65 17.65
C LEU A 276 1.16 -0.78 17.26
N ALA A 277 1.40 -1.20 16.01
CA ALA A 277 0.97 -2.50 15.48
C ALA A 277 1.49 -3.69 16.32
N ARG A 278 0.58 -4.65 16.59
CA ARG A 278 0.82 -5.83 17.43
C ARG A 278 0.38 -7.12 16.74
#